data_2690205cb589bab0619b7dcd0e362a7b
#
_entry.id   2690205cb589bab0619b7dcd0e362a7b
#
_cell.length_a   1.000
_cell.length_b   1.000
_cell.length_c   1.000
_cell.angle_alpha   90.00
_cell.angle_beta   90.00
_cell.angle_gamma   90.00
#
_symmetry.space_group_name_H-M   'P 1'
#
loop_
_entity.id
_entity.type
_entity.pdbx_description
1 polymer ?
#
loop_
_entity_poly.entity_id
_entity_poly.type
_entity_poly.pdbx_seq_one_letter_code
_entity_poly.pdbx_strand_id
1 'polypeptide(L)'
;MKKIGIIGILLLMGYSIVNAQTLTLTNAIKIAQENSLDAQIARFSFMSKYWQYRSFKAELKPSVNLGGMLGNFNHSVVEARDPETGRVNQVNNNTMTNYLTLSLDQKIAATGGTVSLQSYLYRLDQFDYKEKTYNSQPLRISYTQSLRAFNSLKWEKETAPVEYQIAERNYISALQDVTIRVASLFFSVLAAQSNYKQSLATVEDRERLYEVSKSRLNLTTTTKSEVLQMELSLLNARMAVKKNKITLDDAMYDLFSYLRLTDYENAELMPPYTVPDILVNADDVLQKAMKNSSHGLDQKLQMLEAQKTLAQAKANKGIQMTLSSEIGFSQTGNTFGGAYSHLKDNEIIALSLSLPIFDWGVSKGRVKMAQAQLDVIKTQLEQSHLDYMQNLRKKVTQFNAQPTQCKDALRAQEIAVERYEITRKRYEAGAISVTELNTAQQEMESAKAQYISQLSSFWNDYYTLQKATLHDWQSKSDLTVDFESLIK
;
A
#
# COMPACT_ATOMS: atom_id res chain seq x y z
N MET A 1 -25.76 38.62 40.14
CA MET A 1 -26.50 37.37 40.31
C MET A 1 -26.56 36.65 38.99
N LYS A 2 -25.67 35.69 38.77
CA LYS A 2 -25.59 34.90 37.53
C LYS A 2 -26.31 33.55 37.79
N LYS A 3 -27.33 33.27 36.97
CA LYS A 3 -28.05 32.00 37.03
C LYS A 3 -27.23 30.95 36.28
N ILE A 4 -26.80 29.91 36.97
CA ILE A 4 -26.16 28.71 36.45
C ILE A 4 -27.30 27.77 36.02
N GLY A 5 -27.43 27.55 34.69
CA GLY A 5 -28.31 26.55 34.13
C GLY A 5 -27.63 25.19 34.07
N ILE A 6 -28.14 24.23 34.83
CA ILE A 6 -27.73 22.84 34.81
C ILE A 6 -28.38 22.18 33.61
N ILE A 7 -27.59 21.86 32.60
CA ILE A 7 -28.02 21.03 31.44
C ILE A 7 -27.81 19.57 31.86
N GLY A 8 -28.93 18.88 32.14
CA GLY A 8 -28.93 17.44 32.38
C GLY A 8 -28.70 16.70 31.06
N ILE A 9 -27.55 16.01 30.94
CA ILE A 9 -27.29 15.07 29.86
C ILE A 9 -28.07 13.79 30.16
N LEU A 10 -29.17 13.59 29.47
CA LEU A 10 -29.88 12.31 29.42
C LEU A 10 -29.05 11.32 28.60
N LEU A 11 -28.35 10.43 29.28
CA LEU A 11 -27.74 9.24 28.70
C LEU A 11 -28.88 8.30 28.27
N LEU A 12 -29.28 8.36 27.01
CA LEU A 12 -30.07 7.34 26.34
C LEU A 12 -29.17 6.11 26.16
N MET A 13 -29.18 5.19 27.14
CA MET A 13 -28.75 3.81 26.93
C MET A 13 -29.76 3.17 25.97
N GLY A 14 -29.43 3.21 24.67
CA GLY A 14 -30.07 2.40 23.68
C GLY A 14 -29.81 0.93 24.00
N TYR A 15 -30.76 0.21 24.56
CA TYR A 15 -30.79 -1.25 24.55
C TYR A 15 -30.83 -1.70 23.11
N SER A 16 -29.64 -2.06 22.57
CA SER A 16 -29.55 -2.79 21.30
C SER A 16 -30.17 -4.16 21.53
N ILE A 17 -31.38 -4.34 21.01
CA ILE A 17 -31.98 -5.66 20.87
C ILE A 17 -30.98 -6.47 20.05
N VAL A 18 -30.40 -7.48 20.65
CA VAL A 18 -29.48 -8.44 20.00
C VAL A 18 -30.35 -9.27 19.03
N ASN A 19 -30.61 -8.71 17.86
CA ASN A 19 -30.99 -9.50 16.70
C ASN A 19 -29.74 -10.23 16.26
N ALA A 20 -29.81 -11.55 16.07
CA ALA A 20 -28.76 -12.33 15.43
C ALA A 20 -28.36 -11.60 14.13
N GLN A 21 -27.19 -10.97 14.16
CA GLN A 21 -26.78 -10.09 13.06
C GLN A 21 -26.32 -10.97 11.92
N THR A 22 -27.19 -11.18 10.93
CA THR A 22 -26.83 -11.95 9.73
C THR A 22 -25.76 -11.17 8.95
N LEU A 23 -24.56 -11.73 8.88
CA LEU A 23 -23.45 -11.13 8.12
C LEU A 23 -23.43 -11.69 6.71
N THR A 24 -23.62 -10.83 5.72
CA THR A 24 -23.43 -11.16 4.30
C THR A 24 -22.02 -10.86 3.83
N LEU A 25 -21.55 -11.53 2.77
CA LEU A 25 -20.23 -11.29 2.19
C LEU A 25 -20.03 -9.81 1.81
N THR A 26 -21.03 -9.18 1.19
CA THR A 26 -20.97 -7.77 0.79
C THR A 26 -20.81 -6.84 1.99
N ASN A 27 -21.54 -7.09 3.09
CA ASN A 27 -21.43 -6.29 4.30
C ASN A 27 -20.06 -6.49 4.98
N ALA A 28 -19.57 -7.73 5.03
CA ALA A 28 -18.25 -8.04 5.58
C ALA A 28 -17.13 -7.30 4.80
N ILE A 29 -17.22 -7.29 3.47
CA ILE A 29 -16.27 -6.56 2.61
C ILE A 29 -16.33 -5.06 2.92
N LYS A 30 -17.52 -4.48 3.00
CA LYS A 30 -17.68 -3.05 3.29
C LYS A 30 -17.07 -2.67 4.63
N ILE A 31 -17.39 -3.43 5.68
CA ILE A 31 -16.84 -3.21 7.04
C ILE A 31 -15.31 -3.31 7.03
N ALA A 32 -14.75 -4.29 6.32
CA ALA A 32 -13.29 -4.46 6.26
C ALA A 32 -12.59 -3.32 5.51
N GLN A 33 -13.16 -2.85 4.40
CA GLN A 33 -12.63 -1.71 3.66
C GLN A 33 -12.67 -0.41 4.47
N GLU A 34 -13.60 -0.28 5.41
CA GLU A 34 -13.72 0.88 6.31
C GLU A 34 -12.81 0.74 7.55
N ASN A 35 -12.73 -0.44 8.16
CA ASN A 35 -12.19 -0.62 9.51
C ASN A 35 -10.89 -1.43 9.61
N SER A 36 -10.57 -2.30 8.63
CA SER A 36 -9.41 -3.19 8.74
C SER A 36 -8.07 -2.40 8.77
N LEU A 37 -7.07 -2.99 9.44
CA LEU A 37 -5.73 -2.40 9.47
C LEU A 37 -5.10 -2.34 8.09
N ASP A 38 -5.36 -3.32 7.23
CA ASP A 38 -4.84 -3.35 5.85
C ASP A 38 -5.41 -2.20 5.02
N ALA A 39 -6.70 -1.89 5.17
CA ALA A 39 -7.31 -0.72 4.52
C ALA A 39 -6.73 0.60 5.04
N GLN A 40 -6.44 0.70 6.35
CA GLN A 40 -5.78 1.87 6.94
C GLN A 40 -4.34 2.02 6.43
N ILE A 41 -3.58 0.92 6.34
CA ILE A 41 -2.22 0.91 5.77
C ILE A 41 -2.26 1.37 4.31
N ALA A 42 -3.20 0.87 3.51
CA ALA A 42 -3.38 1.29 2.13
C ALA A 42 -3.65 2.81 2.04
N ARG A 43 -4.55 3.32 2.88
CA ARG A 43 -4.87 4.76 2.97
C ARG A 43 -3.65 5.60 3.33
N PHE A 44 -2.91 5.24 4.39
CA PHE A 44 -1.74 6.00 4.81
C PHE A 44 -0.60 5.94 3.79
N SER A 45 -0.44 4.80 3.10
CA SER A 45 0.52 4.66 2.00
C SER A 45 0.19 5.60 0.84
N PHE A 46 -1.08 5.67 0.45
CA PHE A 46 -1.56 6.63 -0.55
C PHE A 46 -1.35 8.08 -0.09
N MET A 47 -1.73 8.42 1.15
CA MET A 47 -1.53 9.76 1.70
C MET A 47 -0.05 10.19 1.69
N SER A 48 0.86 9.27 2.02
CA SER A 48 2.31 9.53 1.94
C SER A 48 2.74 9.91 0.52
N LYS A 49 2.28 9.15 -0.48
CA LYS A 49 2.58 9.43 -1.89
C LYS A 49 1.93 10.71 -2.41
N TYR A 50 0.71 11.01 -1.98
CA TYR A 50 0.04 12.27 -2.28
C TYR A 50 0.85 13.46 -1.77
N TRP A 51 1.28 13.43 -0.49
CA TRP A 51 2.06 14.52 0.10
C TRP A 51 3.44 14.62 -0.54
N GLN A 52 4.07 13.51 -0.93
CA GLN A 52 5.31 13.51 -1.71
C GLN A 52 5.13 14.26 -3.03
N TYR A 53 4.08 13.95 -3.78
CA TYR A 53 3.78 14.62 -5.04
C TYR A 53 3.42 16.11 -4.85
N ARG A 54 2.66 16.42 -3.81
CA ARG A 54 2.30 17.80 -3.46
C ARG A 54 3.52 18.62 -3.05
N SER A 55 4.43 18.05 -2.28
CA SER A 55 5.70 18.67 -1.90
C SER A 55 6.56 18.93 -3.12
N PHE A 56 6.69 17.97 -4.03
CA PHE A 56 7.36 18.20 -5.31
C PHE A 56 6.76 19.37 -6.10
N LYS A 57 5.43 19.44 -6.20
CA LYS A 57 4.77 20.60 -6.86
C LYS A 57 5.06 21.92 -6.15
N ALA A 58 5.18 21.90 -4.83
CA ALA A 58 5.50 23.10 -4.04
C ALA A 58 6.97 23.52 -4.24
N GLU A 59 7.90 22.56 -4.37
CA GLU A 59 9.31 22.86 -4.66
C GLU A 59 9.57 23.54 -6.00
N LEU A 60 8.62 23.45 -6.94
CA LEU A 60 8.67 24.18 -8.21
C LEU A 60 8.21 25.62 -8.10
N LYS A 61 7.71 26.06 -6.93
CA LYS A 61 7.28 27.43 -6.66
C LYS A 61 8.39 28.20 -5.94
N PRO A 62 8.35 29.57 -5.97
CA PRO A 62 9.28 30.37 -5.19
C PRO A 62 9.18 30.05 -3.70
N SER A 63 10.32 29.89 -3.04
CA SER A 63 10.42 29.70 -1.59
C SER A 63 11.05 30.95 -0.95
N VAL A 64 10.50 31.39 0.19
CA VAL A 64 11.06 32.46 1.00
C VAL A 64 11.72 31.85 2.22
N ASN A 65 13.00 32.14 2.40
CA ASN A 65 13.80 31.58 3.48
C ASN A 65 14.48 32.71 4.28
N LEU A 66 14.41 32.61 5.60
CA LEU A 66 15.22 33.45 6.51
C LEU A 66 16.23 32.53 7.18
N GLY A 67 17.48 32.81 6.96
CA GLY A 67 18.62 32.09 7.57
C GLY A 67 19.56 33.05 8.24
N GLY A 68 20.42 32.56 9.10
CA GLY A 68 21.43 33.39 9.74
C GLY A 68 22.24 32.69 10.80
N MET A 69 23.24 33.38 11.30
CA MET A 69 24.06 32.95 12.44
C MET A 69 24.09 34.10 13.45
N LEU A 70 23.74 33.79 14.67
CA LEU A 70 23.74 34.73 15.78
C LEU A 70 24.68 34.24 16.87
N GLY A 71 25.62 35.11 17.29
CA GLY A 71 26.52 34.82 18.42
C GLY A 71 27.66 33.86 18.09
N ASN A 72 28.20 33.86 16.89
CA ASN A 72 29.43 33.13 16.57
C ASN A 72 30.62 33.86 17.17
N PHE A 73 30.97 33.48 18.41
CA PHE A 73 32.12 34.03 19.15
C PHE A 73 33.37 33.19 18.83
N ASN A 74 34.43 33.90 18.44
CA ASN A 74 35.75 33.33 18.18
C ASN A 74 36.80 34.03 19.06
N HIS A 75 37.48 33.25 19.90
CA HIS A 75 38.67 33.72 20.64
C HIS A 75 39.83 32.79 20.29
N SER A 76 40.72 33.27 19.47
CA SER A 76 41.89 32.49 18.98
C SER A 76 43.11 33.39 18.81
N VAL A 77 44.27 32.78 18.86
CA VAL A 77 45.51 33.46 18.47
C VAL A 77 45.80 33.11 17.01
N VAL A 78 45.96 34.12 16.19
CA VAL A 78 46.25 33.98 14.76
C VAL A 78 47.63 34.61 14.45
N GLU A 79 48.36 34.04 13.51
CA GLU A 79 49.59 34.66 13.01
C GLU A 79 49.23 35.71 11.97
N ALA A 80 49.58 36.94 12.27
CA ALA A 80 49.49 38.07 11.33
C ALA A 80 50.87 38.49 10.86
N ARG A 81 51.06 38.59 9.55
CA ARG A 81 52.30 39.08 8.96
C ARG A 81 52.17 40.58 8.78
N ASP A 82 53.12 41.30 9.38
CA ASP A 82 53.26 42.74 9.21
C ASP A 82 53.66 43.04 7.74
N PRO A 83 52.87 43.82 6.99
CA PRO A 83 53.15 44.09 5.57
C PRO A 83 54.37 44.93 5.33
N GLU A 84 54.85 45.73 6.32
CA GLU A 84 56.02 46.59 6.15
C GLU A 84 57.33 45.90 6.51
N THR A 85 57.30 45.10 7.62
CA THR A 85 58.52 44.48 8.14
C THR A 85 58.64 43.01 7.76
N GLY A 86 57.59 42.40 7.25
CA GLY A 86 57.52 40.98 6.94
C GLY A 86 57.56 40.04 8.16
N ARG A 87 57.53 40.57 9.39
CA ARG A 87 57.55 39.80 10.63
C ARG A 87 56.21 39.16 10.91
N VAL A 88 56.24 37.93 11.43
CA VAL A 88 55.05 37.23 11.88
C VAL A 88 54.83 37.56 13.37
N ASN A 89 53.70 38.16 13.67
CA ASN A 89 53.27 38.48 15.03
C ASN A 89 52.06 37.60 15.39
N GLN A 90 52.01 37.11 16.62
CA GLN A 90 50.83 36.45 17.14
C GLN A 90 49.82 37.52 17.63
N VAL A 91 48.64 37.54 17.04
CA VAL A 91 47.62 38.54 17.34
C VAL A 91 46.39 37.81 17.86
N ASN A 92 45.80 38.32 18.93
CA ASN A 92 44.53 37.82 19.44
C ASN A 92 43.42 38.17 18.44
N ASN A 93 42.64 37.19 18.06
CA ASN A 93 41.43 37.36 17.27
C ASN A 93 40.23 37.10 18.17
N ASN A 94 39.68 38.15 18.76
CA ASN A 94 38.55 38.08 19.67
C ASN A 94 37.37 38.79 18.99
N THR A 95 36.55 37.99 18.34
CA THR A 95 35.49 38.50 17.46
C THR A 95 34.16 37.81 17.70
N MET A 96 33.08 38.52 17.41
CA MET A 96 31.71 37.96 17.33
C MET A 96 31.10 38.30 15.98
N THR A 97 30.72 37.27 15.26
CA THR A 97 30.11 37.39 13.93
C THR A 97 28.61 37.07 14.02
N ASN A 98 27.81 37.95 13.43
CA ASN A 98 26.36 37.73 13.27
C ASN A 98 25.98 38.04 11.83
N TYR A 99 25.09 37.24 11.25
CA TYR A 99 24.50 37.58 9.94
C TYR A 99 23.07 37.09 9.81
N LEU A 100 22.29 37.78 8.99
CA LEU A 100 20.94 37.40 8.58
C LEU A 100 20.86 37.48 7.04
N THR A 101 20.20 36.49 6.47
CA THR A 101 19.90 36.41 5.03
C THR A 101 18.43 36.14 4.83
N LEU A 102 17.73 37.00 4.13
CA LEU A 102 16.38 36.76 3.61
C LEU A 102 16.51 36.44 2.13
N SER A 103 16.02 35.29 1.68
CA SER A 103 16.06 34.91 0.26
C SER A 103 14.69 34.50 -0.27
N LEU A 104 14.48 34.83 -1.53
CA LEU A 104 13.39 34.32 -2.37
C LEU A 104 14.04 33.52 -3.50
N ASP A 105 13.90 32.20 -3.44
CA ASP A 105 14.59 31.27 -4.33
C ASP A 105 13.60 30.62 -5.29
N GLN A 106 13.88 30.65 -6.60
CA GLN A 106 13.08 30.00 -7.65
C GLN A 106 13.93 29.05 -8.47
N LYS A 107 13.60 27.76 -8.41
CA LYS A 107 14.21 26.74 -9.27
C LYS A 107 13.56 26.75 -10.66
N ILE A 108 14.34 26.64 -11.71
CA ILE A 108 13.89 26.60 -13.11
C ILE A 108 13.98 25.16 -13.61
N ALA A 109 12.87 24.43 -13.62
CA ALA A 109 12.84 23.01 -13.98
C ALA A 109 13.34 22.76 -15.43
N ALA A 110 13.12 23.68 -16.35
CA ALA A 110 13.52 23.52 -17.75
C ALA A 110 15.05 23.45 -17.92
N THR A 111 15.79 24.30 -17.18
CA THR A 111 17.25 24.44 -17.31
C THR A 111 18.02 23.81 -16.16
N GLY A 112 17.36 23.57 -15.01
CA GLY A 112 18.01 23.15 -13.76
C GLY A 112 18.73 24.28 -13.03
N GLY A 113 18.55 25.53 -13.45
CA GLY A 113 19.11 26.72 -12.80
C GLY A 113 18.26 27.21 -11.63
N THR A 114 18.84 28.12 -10.85
CA THR A 114 18.17 28.79 -9.73
C THR A 114 18.35 30.29 -9.85
N VAL A 115 17.25 31.03 -9.72
CA VAL A 115 17.25 32.49 -9.53
C VAL A 115 16.93 32.77 -8.07
N SER A 116 17.73 33.63 -7.43
CA SER A 116 17.52 34.00 -6.04
C SER A 116 17.54 35.54 -5.91
N LEU A 117 16.56 36.05 -5.19
CA LEU A 117 16.55 37.42 -4.72
C LEU A 117 16.87 37.43 -3.24
N GLN A 118 17.92 38.13 -2.83
CA GLN A 118 18.44 38.03 -1.46
C GLN A 118 18.65 39.41 -0.86
N SER A 119 18.47 39.50 0.45
CA SER A 119 18.88 40.62 1.30
C SER A 119 19.78 40.02 2.43
N TYR A 120 20.94 40.64 2.60
CA TYR A 120 21.96 40.15 3.54
C TYR A 120 22.44 41.29 4.45
N LEU A 121 22.55 40.97 5.75
CA LEU A 121 23.11 41.86 6.75
C LEU A 121 24.11 41.07 7.57
N TYR A 122 25.33 41.58 7.66
CA TYR A 122 26.41 41.02 8.43
C TYR A 122 26.90 42.03 9.46
N ARG A 123 27.24 41.57 10.65
CA ARG A 123 27.87 42.37 11.72
C ARG A 123 29.02 41.60 12.29
N LEU A 124 30.21 42.27 12.34
CA LEU A 124 31.42 41.84 13.03
C LEU A 124 31.68 42.78 14.20
N ASP A 125 31.75 42.22 15.39
CA ASP A 125 32.27 42.90 16.60
C ASP A 125 33.73 42.41 16.82
N GLN A 126 34.69 43.35 16.86
CA GLN A 126 36.09 43.11 17.17
C GLN A 126 36.36 43.65 18.58
N PHE A 127 36.43 42.74 19.56
CA PHE A 127 36.51 43.16 21.00
C PHE A 127 37.86 43.80 21.33
N ASP A 128 38.93 43.35 20.76
CA ASP A 128 40.29 43.87 21.07
C ASP A 128 40.46 45.32 20.61
N TYR A 129 39.81 45.65 19.46
CA TYR A 129 39.85 47.02 18.91
C TYR A 129 38.65 47.84 19.28
N LYS A 130 37.62 47.27 19.98
CA LYS A 130 36.34 47.90 20.28
C LYS A 130 35.62 48.44 19.05
N GLU A 131 35.83 47.81 17.91
CA GLU A 131 35.26 48.19 16.64
C GLU A 131 34.07 47.29 16.27
N LYS A 132 33.14 47.89 15.51
CA LYS A 132 32.00 47.20 14.95
C LYS A 132 31.92 47.50 13.47
N THR A 133 31.81 46.47 12.66
CA THR A 133 31.66 46.59 11.22
C THR A 133 30.34 45.96 10.79
N TYR A 134 29.58 46.71 10.03
CA TYR A 134 28.33 46.24 9.39
C TYR A 134 28.55 46.16 7.88
N ASN A 135 28.16 45.02 7.27
CA ASN A 135 28.11 44.92 5.82
C ASN A 135 26.65 44.61 5.45
N SER A 136 26.06 45.43 4.60
CA SER A 136 24.72 45.20 4.07
C SER A 136 24.74 44.96 2.58
N GLN A 137 23.91 44.05 2.14
CA GLN A 137 23.52 43.88 0.75
C GLN A 137 21.98 43.88 0.70
N PRO A 138 21.35 45.07 0.63
CA PRO A 138 19.90 45.19 0.77
C PRO A 138 19.14 44.48 -0.33
N LEU A 139 19.69 44.44 -1.52
CA LEU A 139 19.14 43.78 -2.68
C LEU A 139 20.26 43.11 -3.49
N ARG A 140 20.16 41.83 -3.70
CA ARG A 140 21.06 41.04 -4.51
C ARG A 140 20.24 40.03 -5.33
N ILE A 141 20.40 40.03 -6.63
CA ILE A 141 19.83 39.04 -7.53
C ILE A 141 20.97 38.10 -7.92
N SER A 142 20.82 36.82 -7.70
CA SER A 142 21.78 35.81 -8.13
C SER A 142 21.12 34.80 -9.07
N TYR A 143 21.87 34.39 -10.08
CA TYR A 143 21.51 33.33 -11.00
C TYR A 143 22.61 32.29 -11.07
N THR A 144 22.26 31.05 -10.80
CA THR A 144 23.19 29.93 -10.90
C THR A 144 22.66 28.93 -11.91
N GLN A 145 23.45 28.60 -12.93
CA GLN A 145 23.06 27.68 -13.99
C GLN A 145 24.19 26.73 -14.30
N SER A 146 23.96 25.45 -14.10
CA SER A 146 24.83 24.40 -14.62
C SER A 146 24.53 24.17 -16.11
N LEU A 147 25.51 24.47 -16.97
CA LEU A 147 25.31 24.48 -18.43
C LEU A 147 25.32 23.08 -19.07
N ARG A 148 26.05 22.13 -18.48
CA ARG A 148 26.15 20.75 -18.99
C ARG A 148 25.96 19.69 -17.91
N ALA A 149 25.42 20.04 -16.75
CA ALA A 149 25.14 19.08 -15.69
C ALA A 149 23.80 18.36 -15.93
N PHE A 150 23.65 17.28 -15.21
CA PHE A 150 22.38 16.55 -15.14
C PHE A 150 21.30 17.40 -14.48
N ASN A 151 20.16 17.55 -15.13
CA ASN A 151 19.01 18.29 -14.60
C ASN A 151 18.03 17.31 -13.93
N SER A 152 18.12 17.13 -12.61
CA SER A 152 17.26 16.24 -11.83
C SER A 152 15.79 16.68 -11.86
N LEU A 153 15.53 17.99 -11.78
CA LEU A 153 14.16 18.54 -11.76
C LEU A 153 13.37 18.23 -13.03
N LYS A 154 14.06 18.18 -14.19
CA LYS A 154 13.41 17.78 -15.46
C LYS A 154 12.89 16.35 -15.35
N TRP A 155 13.69 15.42 -14.84
CA TRP A 155 13.32 14.01 -14.68
C TRP A 155 12.24 13.83 -13.62
N GLU A 156 12.36 14.52 -12.49
CA GLU A 156 11.33 14.50 -11.43
C GLU A 156 9.98 15.02 -11.93
N LYS A 157 9.98 16.04 -12.81
CA LYS A 157 8.76 16.52 -13.46
C LYS A 157 8.09 15.46 -14.35
N GLU A 158 8.87 14.53 -14.91
CA GLU A 158 8.35 13.42 -15.71
C GLU A 158 7.95 12.22 -14.85
N THR A 159 8.69 11.90 -13.79
CA THR A 159 8.45 10.70 -12.94
C THR A 159 7.39 10.93 -11.87
N ALA A 160 7.38 12.08 -11.18
CA ALA A 160 6.48 12.33 -10.04
C ALA A 160 4.98 12.22 -10.37
N PRO A 161 4.47 12.70 -11.54
CA PRO A 161 3.08 12.46 -11.91
C PRO A 161 2.76 10.99 -12.16
N VAL A 162 3.72 10.22 -12.70
CA VAL A 162 3.55 8.77 -12.95
C VAL A 162 3.53 8.02 -11.62
N GLU A 163 4.42 8.34 -10.68
CA GLU A 163 4.43 7.76 -9.33
C GLU A 163 3.11 8.04 -8.59
N TYR A 164 2.56 9.24 -8.74
CA TYR A 164 1.27 9.58 -8.13
C TYR A 164 0.12 8.75 -8.73
N GLN A 165 0.07 8.61 -10.06
CA GLN A 165 -0.94 7.75 -10.72
C GLN A 165 -0.80 6.27 -10.32
N ILE A 166 0.42 5.78 -10.16
CA ILE A 166 0.69 4.43 -9.63
C ILE A 166 0.12 4.31 -8.22
N ALA A 167 0.31 5.31 -7.36
CA ALA A 167 -0.19 5.30 -6.00
C ALA A 167 -1.73 5.26 -5.94
N GLU A 168 -2.42 6.00 -6.81
CA GLU A 168 -3.88 5.96 -6.94
C GLU A 168 -4.37 4.54 -7.29
N ARG A 169 -3.76 3.91 -8.29
CA ARG A 169 -4.12 2.55 -8.73
C ARG A 169 -3.78 1.49 -7.69
N ASN A 170 -2.64 1.63 -7.04
CA ASN A 170 -2.20 0.73 -5.99
C ASN A 170 -3.12 0.81 -4.75
N TYR A 171 -3.67 1.98 -4.44
CA TYR A 171 -4.67 2.09 -3.37
C TYR A 171 -5.94 1.28 -3.70
N ILE A 172 -6.49 1.43 -4.91
CA ILE A 172 -7.66 0.65 -5.34
C ILE A 172 -7.34 -0.85 -5.34
N SER A 173 -6.16 -1.23 -5.83
CA SER A 173 -5.69 -2.62 -5.81
C SER A 173 -5.57 -3.18 -4.39
N ALA A 174 -5.06 -2.39 -3.43
CA ALA A 174 -4.94 -2.79 -2.04
C ALA A 174 -6.31 -2.99 -1.37
N LEU A 175 -7.33 -2.18 -1.71
CA LEU A 175 -8.71 -2.42 -1.26
C LEU A 175 -9.27 -3.74 -1.82
N GLN A 176 -8.86 -4.14 -3.03
CA GLN A 176 -9.22 -5.46 -3.56
C GLN A 176 -8.49 -6.60 -2.83
N ASP A 177 -7.27 -6.39 -2.35
CA ASP A 177 -6.59 -7.36 -1.48
C ASP A 177 -7.34 -7.56 -0.16
N VAL A 178 -7.83 -6.48 0.46
CA VAL A 178 -8.72 -6.55 1.62
C VAL A 178 -9.98 -7.35 1.28
N THR A 179 -10.59 -7.11 0.12
CA THR A 179 -11.78 -7.84 -0.34
C THR A 179 -11.51 -9.34 -0.49
N ILE A 180 -10.42 -9.74 -1.15
CA ILE A 180 -10.01 -11.13 -1.32
C ILE A 180 -9.76 -11.79 0.05
N ARG A 181 -9.08 -11.10 0.96
CA ARG A 181 -8.79 -11.60 2.30
C ARG A 181 -10.07 -11.85 3.09
N VAL A 182 -11.00 -10.90 3.08
CA VAL A 182 -12.30 -11.05 3.75
C VAL A 182 -13.11 -12.17 3.14
N ALA A 183 -13.15 -12.30 1.81
CA ALA A 183 -13.84 -13.40 1.15
C ALA A 183 -13.30 -14.76 1.61
N SER A 184 -11.99 -14.90 1.65
CA SER A 184 -11.33 -16.13 2.14
C SER A 184 -11.71 -16.45 3.59
N LEU A 185 -11.65 -15.46 4.51
CA LEU A 185 -12.03 -15.63 5.91
C LEU A 185 -13.53 -15.94 6.06
N PHE A 186 -14.39 -15.25 5.30
CA PHE A 186 -15.84 -15.47 5.30
C PHE A 186 -16.20 -16.91 4.90
N PHE A 187 -15.60 -17.42 3.82
CA PHE A 187 -15.84 -18.79 3.39
C PHE A 187 -15.21 -19.83 4.32
N SER A 188 -14.12 -19.50 5.02
CA SER A 188 -13.58 -20.34 6.09
C SER A 188 -14.58 -20.52 7.24
N VAL A 189 -15.20 -19.42 7.70
CA VAL A 189 -16.27 -19.48 8.73
C VAL A 189 -17.47 -20.24 8.20
N LEU A 190 -17.89 -19.99 6.97
CA LEU A 190 -19.04 -20.66 6.37
C LEU A 190 -18.84 -22.19 6.30
N ALA A 191 -17.64 -22.64 5.92
CA ALA A 191 -17.28 -24.05 5.91
C ALA A 191 -17.30 -24.64 7.32
N ALA A 192 -16.69 -23.96 8.29
CA ALA A 192 -16.67 -24.38 9.69
C ALA A 192 -18.09 -24.45 10.30
N GLN A 193 -18.94 -23.45 10.01
CA GLN A 193 -20.35 -23.40 10.44
C GLN A 193 -21.17 -24.55 9.85
N SER A 194 -20.97 -24.84 8.55
CA SER A 194 -21.61 -25.97 7.87
C SER A 194 -21.17 -27.30 8.50
N ASN A 195 -19.87 -27.50 8.73
CA ASN A 195 -19.32 -28.71 9.33
C ASN A 195 -19.79 -28.91 10.78
N TYR A 196 -19.90 -27.82 11.56
CA TYR A 196 -20.42 -27.90 12.93
C TYR A 196 -21.91 -28.27 12.93
N LYS A 197 -22.75 -27.61 12.12
CA LYS A 197 -24.18 -27.97 11.97
C LYS A 197 -24.36 -29.42 11.51
N GLN A 198 -23.55 -29.86 10.53
CA GLN A 198 -23.59 -31.24 10.05
C GLN A 198 -23.19 -32.24 11.15
N SER A 199 -22.15 -31.93 11.95
CA SER A 199 -21.72 -32.82 13.03
C SER A 199 -22.76 -32.98 14.14
N LEU A 200 -23.54 -31.93 14.45
CA LEU A 200 -24.67 -32.02 15.38
C LEU A 200 -25.77 -32.96 14.84
N ALA A 201 -26.15 -32.79 13.57
CA ALA A 201 -27.12 -33.66 12.93
C ALA A 201 -26.62 -35.14 12.86
N THR A 202 -25.33 -35.32 12.63
CA THR A 202 -24.70 -36.66 12.63
C THR A 202 -24.77 -37.32 13.98
N VAL A 203 -24.57 -36.59 15.10
CA VAL A 203 -24.71 -37.20 16.46
C VAL A 203 -26.14 -37.67 16.68
N GLU A 204 -27.14 -36.83 16.38
CA GLU A 204 -28.54 -37.18 16.52
C GLU A 204 -28.91 -38.44 15.70
N ASP A 205 -28.47 -38.52 14.44
CA ASP A 205 -28.66 -39.70 13.60
C ASP A 205 -27.99 -40.94 14.17
N ARG A 206 -26.74 -40.83 14.66
CA ARG A 206 -25.99 -41.93 15.23
C ARG A 206 -26.57 -42.46 16.56
N GLU A 207 -27.10 -41.56 17.40
CA GLU A 207 -27.80 -41.96 18.62
C GLU A 207 -29.03 -42.78 18.27
N ARG A 208 -29.86 -42.32 17.34
CA ARG A 208 -31.02 -43.05 16.89
C ARG A 208 -30.65 -44.40 16.28
N LEU A 209 -29.70 -44.49 15.39
CA LEU A 209 -29.26 -45.72 14.72
C LEU A 209 -28.58 -46.70 15.67
N TYR A 210 -27.89 -46.23 16.71
CA TYR A 210 -27.34 -47.07 17.76
C TYR A 210 -28.46 -47.76 18.56
N GLU A 211 -29.52 -47.07 18.95
CA GLU A 211 -30.68 -47.67 19.62
C GLU A 211 -31.44 -48.66 18.72
N VAL A 212 -31.58 -48.38 17.43
CA VAL A 212 -32.11 -49.35 16.45
C VAL A 212 -31.25 -50.63 16.40
N SER A 213 -29.90 -50.48 16.37
CA SER A 213 -29.00 -51.62 16.36
C SER A 213 -29.09 -52.50 17.62
N LYS A 214 -29.23 -51.88 18.81
CA LYS A 214 -29.47 -52.59 20.07
C LYS A 214 -30.76 -53.37 20.03
N SER A 215 -31.85 -52.76 19.57
CA SER A 215 -33.14 -53.39 19.45
C SER A 215 -33.08 -54.59 18.49
N ARG A 216 -32.37 -54.48 17.39
CA ARG A 216 -32.15 -55.56 16.40
C ARG A 216 -31.30 -56.71 16.97
N LEU A 217 -30.29 -56.41 17.84
CA LEU A 217 -29.54 -57.44 18.53
C LEU A 217 -30.43 -58.29 19.45
N ASN A 218 -31.32 -57.64 20.19
CA ASN A 218 -32.27 -58.32 21.05
C ASN A 218 -33.25 -59.25 20.26
N LEU A 219 -33.50 -58.89 19.00
CA LEU A 219 -34.33 -59.69 18.07
C LEU A 219 -33.48 -60.72 17.27
N THR A 220 -32.17 -60.85 17.55
CA THR A 220 -31.21 -61.74 16.87
C THR A 220 -31.06 -61.47 15.35
N THR A 221 -31.43 -60.27 14.91
CA THR A 221 -31.36 -59.86 13.49
C THR A 221 -30.11 -59.09 13.12
N THR A 222 -29.21 -58.85 14.09
CA THR A 222 -27.89 -58.23 13.88
C THR A 222 -26.81 -58.86 14.79
N THR A 223 -25.55 -58.57 14.54
CA THR A 223 -24.41 -59.09 15.30
C THR A 223 -23.97 -58.13 16.40
N LYS A 224 -23.34 -58.62 17.48
CA LYS A 224 -22.70 -57.79 18.50
C LYS A 224 -21.62 -56.88 17.90
N SER A 225 -20.92 -57.31 16.84
CA SER A 225 -19.92 -56.53 16.12
C SER A 225 -20.52 -55.28 15.50
N GLU A 226 -21.70 -55.38 14.88
CA GLU A 226 -22.39 -54.22 14.30
C GLU A 226 -22.84 -53.22 15.35
N VAL A 227 -23.31 -53.66 16.51
CA VAL A 227 -23.66 -52.77 17.63
C VAL A 227 -22.45 -52.00 18.14
N LEU A 228 -21.30 -52.71 18.36
CA LEU A 228 -20.05 -52.07 18.78
C LEU A 228 -19.52 -51.08 17.73
N GLN A 229 -19.69 -51.40 16.42
CA GLN A 229 -19.33 -50.48 15.35
C GLN A 229 -20.19 -49.21 15.35
N MET A 230 -21.50 -49.31 15.65
CA MET A 230 -22.37 -48.16 15.80
C MET A 230 -22.05 -47.32 17.04
N GLU A 231 -21.71 -47.97 18.17
CA GLU A 231 -21.26 -47.28 19.38
C GLU A 231 -19.97 -46.49 19.12
N LEU A 232 -18.99 -47.12 18.47
CA LEU A 232 -17.75 -46.41 18.06
C LEU A 232 -18.04 -45.23 17.13
N SER A 233 -18.96 -45.41 16.18
CA SER A 233 -19.39 -44.35 15.27
C SER A 233 -20.04 -43.18 16.00
N LEU A 234 -20.88 -43.43 17.01
CA LEU A 234 -21.46 -42.41 17.87
C LEU A 234 -20.41 -41.66 18.70
N LEU A 235 -19.45 -42.39 19.30
CA LEU A 235 -18.36 -41.75 20.04
C LEU A 235 -17.52 -40.84 19.15
N ASN A 236 -17.20 -41.31 17.93
CA ASN A 236 -16.48 -40.51 16.93
C ASN A 236 -17.26 -39.24 16.52
N ALA A 237 -18.59 -39.39 16.32
CA ALA A 237 -19.46 -38.23 16.00
C ALA A 237 -19.47 -37.18 17.13
N ARG A 238 -19.56 -37.60 18.39
CA ARG A 238 -19.48 -36.71 19.56
C ARG A 238 -18.11 -36.00 19.67
N MET A 239 -17.01 -36.70 19.36
CA MET A 239 -15.68 -36.05 19.27
C MET A 239 -15.61 -35.04 18.13
N ALA A 240 -16.21 -35.34 16.96
CA ALA A 240 -16.26 -34.45 15.82
C ALA A 240 -17.02 -33.15 16.14
N VAL A 241 -18.12 -33.19 16.88
CA VAL A 241 -18.84 -31.97 17.34
C VAL A 241 -17.92 -31.05 18.13
N LYS A 242 -17.17 -31.61 19.12
CA LYS A 242 -16.24 -30.78 19.92
C LYS A 242 -15.13 -30.18 19.07
N LYS A 243 -14.55 -30.95 18.16
CA LYS A 243 -13.50 -30.48 17.24
C LYS A 243 -14.04 -29.39 16.32
N ASN A 244 -15.20 -29.63 15.69
CA ASN A 244 -15.80 -28.68 14.75
C ASN A 244 -16.26 -27.38 15.44
N LYS A 245 -16.70 -27.45 16.71
CA LYS A 245 -16.99 -26.26 17.50
C LYS A 245 -15.73 -25.39 17.68
N ILE A 246 -14.60 -25.97 18.07
CA ILE A 246 -13.33 -25.25 18.19
C ILE A 246 -12.93 -24.64 16.85
N THR A 247 -12.99 -25.41 15.75
CA THR A 247 -12.68 -24.88 14.41
C THR A 247 -13.60 -23.71 14.02
N LEU A 248 -14.88 -23.76 14.37
CA LEU A 248 -15.79 -22.66 14.12
C LEU A 248 -15.43 -21.42 14.94
N ASP A 249 -15.13 -21.61 16.23
CA ASP A 249 -14.77 -20.50 17.11
C ASP A 249 -13.46 -19.81 16.64
N ASP A 250 -12.47 -20.60 16.23
CA ASP A 250 -11.21 -20.08 15.68
C ASP A 250 -11.46 -19.30 14.37
N ALA A 251 -12.25 -19.86 13.44
CA ALA A 251 -12.54 -19.19 12.18
C ALA A 251 -13.37 -17.88 12.39
N MET A 252 -14.31 -17.90 13.33
CA MET A 252 -15.07 -16.71 13.75
C MET A 252 -14.15 -15.65 14.33
N TYR A 253 -13.24 -16.04 15.23
CA TYR A 253 -12.26 -15.14 15.81
C TYR A 253 -11.39 -14.48 14.71
N ASP A 254 -10.88 -15.24 13.75
CA ASP A 254 -10.06 -14.73 12.65
C ASP A 254 -10.81 -13.69 11.80
N LEU A 255 -12.05 -14.00 11.42
CA LEU A 255 -12.86 -13.07 10.62
C LEU A 255 -13.20 -11.79 11.40
N PHE A 256 -13.72 -11.91 12.61
CA PHE A 256 -14.20 -10.78 13.39
C PHE A 256 -13.05 -9.91 13.91
N SER A 257 -11.92 -10.51 14.26
CA SER A 257 -10.68 -9.80 14.56
C SER A 257 -10.21 -8.97 13.34
N TYR A 258 -10.24 -9.54 12.14
CA TYR A 258 -9.88 -8.83 10.91
C TYR A 258 -10.85 -7.67 10.60
N LEU A 259 -12.15 -7.87 10.84
CA LEU A 259 -13.19 -6.83 10.72
C LEU A 259 -13.14 -5.80 11.85
N ARG A 260 -12.35 -6.05 12.92
CA ARG A 260 -12.29 -5.26 14.16
C ARG A 260 -13.65 -5.13 14.85
N LEU A 261 -14.41 -6.20 14.83
CA LEU A 261 -15.68 -6.33 15.55
C LEU A 261 -15.48 -7.20 16.80
N THR A 262 -16.08 -6.80 17.90
CA THR A 262 -15.94 -7.49 19.20
C THR A 262 -17.10 -8.44 19.52
N ASP A 263 -18.24 -8.22 18.88
CA ASP A 263 -19.47 -8.95 19.16
C ASP A 263 -19.77 -9.95 18.03
N TYR A 264 -19.39 -11.21 18.24
CA TYR A 264 -19.50 -12.28 17.24
C TYR A 264 -20.17 -13.57 17.74
N GLU A 265 -20.48 -13.68 19.03
CA GLU A 265 -20.95 -14.94 19.64
C GLU A 265 -22.23 -15.49 19.00
N ASN A 266 -23.08 -14.63 18.46
CA ASN A 266 -24.37 -14.99 17.86
C ASN A 266 -24.46 -14.64 16.36
N ALA A 267 -23.34 -14.35 15.69
CA ALA A 267 -23.35 -14.00 14.28
C ALA A 267 -23.56 -15.24 13.40
N GLU A 268 -24.54 -15.21 12.52
CA GLU A 268 -24.77 -16.22 11.50
C GLU A 268 -24.40 -15.68 10.12
N LEU A 269 -23.49 -16.38 9.43
CA LEU A 269 -23.10 -16.00 8.09
C LEU A 269 -24.09 -16.55 7.07
N MET A 270 -24.53 -15.68 6.16
CA MET A 270 -25.40 -16.07 5.04
C MET A 270 -24.54 -16.28 3.77
N PRO A 271 -24.50 -17.50 3.24
CA PRO A 271 -23.76 -17.78 2.01
C PRO A 271 -24.39 -17.07 0.81
N PRO A 272 -23.56 -16.55 -0.13
CA PRO A 272 -24.03 -16.05 -1.40
C PRO A 272 -24.40 -17.24 -2.31
N TYR A 273 -25.62 -17.73 -2.22
CA TYR A 273 -26.07 -18.92 -2.97
C TYR A 273 -26.20 -18.69 -4.48
N THR A 274 -26.36 -17.44 -4.91
CA THR A 274 -26.45 -17.13 -6.34
C THR A 274 -25.08 -16.85 -6.90
N VAL A 275 -24.56 -17.79 -7.69
CA VAL A 275 -23.36 -17.59 -8.51
C VAL A 275 -23.79 -16.88 -9.79
N PRO A 276 -23.32 -15.64 -10.05
CA PRO A 276 -23.65 -14.96 -11.29
C PRO A 276 -23.04 -15.72 -12.49
N ASP A 277 -23.82 -15.87 -13.55
CA ASP A 277 -23.36 -16.50 -14.80
C ASP A 277 -22.61 -15.46 -15.64
N ILE A 278 -21.37 -15.14 -15.21
CA ILE A 278 -20.52 -14.15 -15.85
C ILE A 278 -19.45 -14.89 -16.67
N LEU A 279 -19.45 -14.66 -17.97
CA LEU A 279 -18.35 -15.05 -18.87
C LEU A 279 -17.63 -13.80 -19.33
N VAL A 280 -16.31 -13.80 -19.21
CA VAL A 280 -15.46 -12.68 -19.61
C VAL A 280 -14.59 -13.04 -20.81
N ASN A 281 -14.46 -12.08 -21.74
CA ASN A 281 -13.57 -12.25 -22.88
C ASN A 281 -12.14 -11.91 -22.45
N ALA A 282 -11.17 -12.74 -22.86
CA ALA A 282 -9.76 -12.53 -22.51
C ALA A 282 -9.19 -11.21 -23.08
N ASP A 283 -9.59 -10.80 -24.27
CA ASP A 283 -9.11 -9.56 -24.87
C ASP A 283 -9.67 -8.32 -24.17
N ASP A 284 -10.94 -8.36 -23.72
CA ASP A 284 -11.54 -7.29 -22.92
C ASP A 284 -10.83 -7.15 -21.56
N VAL A 285 -10.53 -8.29 -20.92
CA VAL A 285 -9.77 -8.31 -19.65
C VAL A 285 -8.38 -7.71 -19.83
N LEU A 286 -7.68 -8.10 -20.90
CA LEU A 286 -6.37 -7.54 -21.22
C LEU A 286 -6.43 -6.03 -21.46
N GLN A 287 -7.40 -5.57 -22.23
CA GLN A 287 -7.59 -4.14 -22.49
C GLN A 287 -7.86 -3.36 -21.21
N LYS A 288 -8.77 -3.86 -20.35
CA LYS A 288 -9.09 -3.23 -19.08
C LYS A 288 -7.90 -3.24 -18.12
N ALA A 289 -7.19 -4.36 -18.01
CA ALA A 289 -6.00 -4.48 -17.17
C ALA A 289 -4.89 -3.51 -17.60
N MET A 290 -4.61 -3.41 -18.90
CA MET A 290 -3.61 -2.48 -19.41
C MET A 290 -3.99 -1.01 -19.20
N LYS A 291 -5.27 -0.68 -19.28
CA LYS A 291 -5.77 0.68 -19.09
C LYS A 291 -5.80 1.09 -17.60
N ASN A 292 -6.31 0.22 -16.74
CA ASN A 292 -6.70 0.57 -15.38
C ASN A 292 -5.65 0.17 -14.32
N SER A 293 -4.88 -0.93 -14.52
CA SER A 293 -3.90 -1.37 -13.52
C SER A 293 -2.64 -0.49 -13.50
N SER A 294 -1.85 -0.60 -12.44
CA SER A 294 -0.56 0.12 -12.35
C SER A 294 0.51 -0.45 -13.28
N HIS A 295 0.34 -1.68 -13.81
CA HIS A 295 1.38 -2.41 -14.55
C HIS A 295 2.04 -1.59 -15.66
N GLY A 296 1.24 -0.96 -16.55
CA GLY A 296 1.79 -0.14 -17.64
C GLY A 296 2.49 1.13 -17.16
N LEU A 297 2.03 1.71 -16.06
CA LEU A 297 2.66 2.88 -15.43
C LEU A 297 3.96 2.50 -14.72
N ASP A 298 4.01 1.34 -14.05
CA ASP A 298 5.21 0.80 -13.41
C ASP A 298 6.29 0.52 -14.46
N GLN A 299 5.94 -0.05 -15.60
CA GLN A 299 6.85 -0.25 -16.72
C GLN A 299 7.39 1.09 -17.25
N LYS A 300 6.51 2.09 -17.41
CA LYS A 300 6.91 3.43 -17.84
C LYS A 300 7.87 4.09 -16.84
N LEU A 301 7.59 3.98 -15.54
CA LEU A 301 8.44 4.53 -14.49
C LEU A 301 9.83 3.89 -14.50
N GLN A 302 9.91 2.55 -14.56
CA GLN A 302 11.17 1.82 -14.64
C GLN A 302 12.00 2.23 -15.86
N MET A 303 11.36 2.41 -17.02
CA MET A 303 12.02 2.88 -18.24
C MET A 303 12.56 4.30 -18.06
N LEU A 304 11.77 5.23 -17.48
CA LEU A 304 12.18 6.61 -17.21
C LEU A 304 13.37 6.66 -16.24
N GLU A 305 13.37 5.84 -15.18
CA GLU A 305 14.48 5.77 -14.22
C GLU A 305 15.77 5.21 -14.84
N ALA A 306 15.66 4.22 -15.70
CA ALA A 306 16.82 3.70 -16.44
C ALA A 306 17.39 4.73 -17.43
N GLN A 307 16.51 5.46 -18.12
CA GLN A 307 16.90 6.56 -19.02
C GLN A 307 17.53 7.73 -18.26
N LYS A 308 16.99 8.09 -17.08
CA LYS A 308 17.52 9.09 -16.16
C LYS A 308 18.94 8.74 -15.73
N THR A 309 19.18 7.48 -15.33
CA THR A 309 20.48 6.98 -14.94
C THR A 309 21.50 7.09 -16.09
N LEU A 310 21.12 6.72 -17.30
CA LEU A 310 21.96 6.88 -18.48
C LEU A 310 22.24 8.35 -18.80
N ALA A 311 21.23 9.22 -18.71
CA ALA A 311 21.40 10.66 -18.92
C ALA A 311 22.34 11.28 -17.90
N GLN A 312 22.26 10.86 -16.63
CA GLN A 312 23.16 11.29 -15.57
C GLN A 312 24.61 10.82 -15.82
N ALA A 313 24.81 9.56 -16.22
CA ALA A 313 26.14 9.05 -16.57
C ALA A 313 26.75 9.79 -17.76
N LYS A 314 25.92 10.13 -18.79
CA LYS A 314 26.35 10.92 -19.95
C LYS A 314 26.69 12.36 -19.56
N ALA A 315 25.91 13.01 -18.72
CA ALA A 315 26.17 14.36 -18.24
C ALA A 315 27.47 14.45 -17.43
N ASN A 316 27.72 13.46 -16.58
CA ASN A 316 28.92 13.43 -15.72
C ASN A 316 30.22 13.04 -16.46
N LYS A 317 30.14 12.57 -17.71
CA LYS A 317 31.32 12.15 -18.48
C LYS A 317 32.12 13.32 -19.03
N GLY A 318 31.53 14.46 -19.21
CA GLY A 318 32.12 15.57 -19.94
C GLY A 318 32.62 16.70 -19.04
N ILE A 319 32.84 17.82 -19.71
CA ILE A 319 33.12 19.11 -19.08
C ILE A 319 31.93 19.51 -18.21
N GLN A 320 32.21 19.89 -16.97
CA GLN A 320 31.21 20.48 -16.07
C GLN A 320 31.39 21.99 -16.10
N MET A 321 30.32 22.71 -16.37
CA MET A 321 30.33 24.16 -16.47
C MET A 321 29.21 24.74 -15.63
N THR A 322 29.52 25.70 -14.77
CA THR A 322 28.53 26.42 -13.96
C THR A 322 28.73 27.91 -14.16
N LEU A 323 27.70 28.57 -14.65
CA LEU A 323 27.57 30.00 -14.69
C LEU A 323 26.95 30.49 -13.38
N SER A 324 27.64 31.39 -12.69
CA SER A 324 27.13 32.12 -11.54
C SER A 324 27.16 33.61 -11.85
N SER A 325 26.04 34.26 -11.67
CA SER A 325 25.90 35.70 -11.88
C SER A 325 25.24 36.30 -10.65
N GLU A 326 25.77 37.42 -10.19
CA GLU A 326 25.28 38.14 -9.05
C GLU A 326 25.31 39.63 -9.37
N ILE A 327 24.18 40.32 -9.15
CA ILE A 327 24.02 41.75 -9.35
C ILE A 327 23.29 42.32 -8.14
N GLY A 328 23.81 43.41 -7.57
CA GLY A 328 23.17 43.98 -6.40
C GLY A 328 23.88 45.25 -5.91
N PHE A 329 23.56 45.57 -4.67
CA PHE A 329 24.16 46.70 -3.98
C PHE A 329 24.77 46.24 -2.68
N SER A 330 25.96 46.82 -2.34
CA SER A 330 26.62 46.51 -1.06
C SER A 330 27.21 47.76 -0.45
N GLN A 331 27.30 47.80 0.87
CA GLN A 331 28.03 48.84 1.61
C GLN A 331 28.51 48.29 2.95
N THR A 332 29.70 48.76 3.34
CA THR A 332 30.30 48.49 4.65
C THR A 332 30.37 49.76 5.44
N GLY A 333 30.01 49.72 6.72
CA GLY A 333 30.08 50.90 7.60
C GLY A 333 30.27 50.50 9.06
N ASN A 334 30.74 51.45 9.88
CA ASN A 334 30.94 51.21 11.32
C ASN A 334 29.64 51.36 12.14
N THR A 335 28.57 51.77 11.52
CA THR A 335 27.23 51.84 12.11
C THR A 335 26.20 51.17 11.22
N PHE A 336 25.07 50.75 11.79
CA PHE A 336 23.97 50.17 11.03
C PHE A 336 23.48 51.07 9.92
N GLY A 337 23.22 52.35 10.21
CA GLY A 337 22.78 53.35 9.19
C GLY A 337 23.85 53.59 8.12
N GLY A 338 25.15 53.61 8.49
CA GLY A 338 26.26 53.79 7.53
C GLY A 338 26.38 52.62 6.52
N ALA A 339 26.03 51.43 6.92
CA ALA A 339 26.02 50.29 6.01
C ALA A 339 24.86 50.32 5.00
N TYR A 340 23.84 51.13 5.20
CA TYR A 340 22.71 51.32 4.29
C TYR A 340 22.75 52.66 3.53
N SER A 341 23.77 53.48 3.76
CA SER A 341 23.97 54.77 3.05
C SER A 341 25.04 54.62 1.97
N HIS A 342 24.87 55.37 0.87
CA HIS A 342 25.85 55.39 -0.25
C HIS A 342 26.20 53.99 -0.78
N LEU A 343 25.15 53.20 -1.02
CA LEU A 343 25.28 51.83 -1.57
C LEU A 343 26.08 51.86 -2.89
N LYS A 344 26.95 50.91 -3.06
CA LYS A 344 27.80 50.72 -4.24
C LYS A 344 27.30 49.51 -5.04
N ASP A 345 27.39 49.63 -6.36
CA ASP A 345 27.08 48.52 -7.26
C ASP A 345 28.03 47.34 -6.98
N ASN A 346 27.48 46.15 -7.04
CA ASN A 346 28.21 44.90 -6.91
C ASN A 346 27.76 43.97 -8.03
N GLU A 347 28.65 43.69 -8.97
CA GLU A 347 28.38 42.82 -10.10
C GLU A 347 29.46 41.76 -10.16
N ILE A 348 29.06 40.49 -10.14
CA ILE A 348 29.96 39.37 -10.24
C ILE A 348 29.40 38.40 -11.29
N ILE A 349 30.22 38.07 -12.28
CA ILE A 349 29.93 37.04 -13.26
C ILE A 349 31.11 36.06 -13.25
N ALA A 350 30.83 34.81 -12.94
CA ALA A 350 31.81 33.74 -12.89
C ALA A 350 31.40 32.55 -13.71
N LEU A 351 32.26 32.04 -14.54
CA LEU A 351 32.09 30.78 -15.25
C LEU A 351 33.12 29.78 -14.70
N SER A 352 32.63 28.86 -13.88
CA SER A 352 33.44 27.77 -13.34
C SER A 352 33.45 26.60 -14.32
N LEU A 353 34.65 26.04 -14.53
CA LEU A 353 34.90 24.96 -15.46
C LEU A 353 35.67 23.84 -14.74
N SER A 354 35.19 22.62 -14.87
CA SER A 354 35.88 21.39 -14.42
C SER A 354 35.89 20.35 -15.53
N LEU A 355 37.04 19.91 -15.93
CA LEU A 355 37.22 18.92 -16.99
C LEU A 355 38.18 17.82 -16.49
N PRO A 356 37.73 16.56 -16.38
CA PRO A 356 38.65 15.45 -16.16
C PRO A 356 39.49 15.22 -17.43
N ILE A 357 40.79 15.61 -17.39
CA ILE A 357 41.69 15.46 -18.53
C ILE A 357 42.01 13.99 -18.78
N PHE A 358 42.20 13.22 -17.71
CA PHE A 358 42.54 11.81 -17.79
C PHE A 358 41.95 11.03 -16.62
N ASP A 359 41.02 10.10 -16.90
CA ASP A 359 40.33 9.31 -15.90
C ASP A 359 40.44 7.78 -16.12
N TRP A 360 41.43 7.34 -16.92
CA TRP A 360 41.64 5.92 -17.25
C TRP A 360 40.43 5.21 -17.84
N GLY A 361 39.48 5.95 -18.36
CA GLY A 361 38.25 5.43 -18.96
C GLY A 361 37.09 5.18 -17.97
N VAL A 362 37.20 5.63 -16.73
CA VAL A 362 36.16 5.49 -15.70
C VAL A 362 34.82 6.09 -16.17
N SER A 363 34.82 7.32 -16.67
CA SER A 363 33.60 7.98 -17.17
C SER A 363 33.00 7.23 -18.36
N LYS A 364 33.81 6.74 -19.29
CA LYS A 364 33.39 5.93 -20.44
C LYS A 364 32.78 4.59 -19.98
N GLY A 365 33.42 3.96 -18.99
CA GLY A 365 32.96 2.73 -18.36
C GLY A 365 31.59 2.90 -17.70
N ARG A 366 31.37 3.98 -16.93
CA ARG A 366 30.10 4.31 -16.29
C ARG A 366 28.96 4.50 -17.31
N VAL A 367 29.21 5.18 -18.43
CA VAL A 367 28.22 5.34 -19.49
C VAL A 367 27.88 4.00 -20.15
N LYS A 368 28.91 3.13 -20.43
CA LYS A 368 28.66 1.80 -20.97
C LYS A 368 27.87 0.92 -20.00
N MET A 369 28.19 0.99 -18.71
CA MET A 369 27.45 0.28 -17.67
C MET A 369 25.99 0.74 -17.62
N ALA A 370 25.73 2.04 -17.60
CA ALA A 370 24.36 2.59 -17.59
C ALA A 370 23.58 2.23 -18.88
N GLN A 371 24.27 2.18 -20.04
CA GLN A 371 23.66 1.75 -21.28
C GLN A 371 23.28 0.26 -21.23
N ALA A 372 24.18 -0.61 -20.79
CA ALA A 372 23.91 -2.03 -20.63
C ALA A 372 22.76 -2.27 -19.65
N GLN A 373 22.72 -1.49 -18.53
CA GLN A 373 21.62 -1.56 -17.56
C GLN A 373 20.27 -1.14 -18.17
N LEU A 374 20.25 -0.11 -19.02
CA LEU A 374 19.03 0.27 -19.74
C LEU A 374 18.57 -0.86 -20.69
N ASP A 375 19.49 -1.55 -21.37
CA ASP A 375 19.16 -2.65 -22.27
C ASP A 375 18.66 -3.88 -21.48
N VAL A 376 19.23 -4.16 -20.29
CA VAL A 376 18.69 -5.16 -19.34
C VAL A 376 17.25 -4.82 -18.94
N ILE A 377 17.00 -3.58 -18.52
CA ILE A 377 15.64 -3.15 -18.12
C ILE A 377 14.65 -3.29 -19.28
N LYS A 378 15.01 -2.91 -20.50
CA LYS A 378 14.14 -3.08 -21.67
C LYS A 378 13.74 -4.55 -21.88
N THR A 379 14.72 -5.47 -21.82
CA THR A 379 14.45 -6.90 -21.99
C THR A 379 13.60 -7.46 -20.85
N GLN A 380 13.86 -7.02 -19.61
CA GLN A 380 13.05 -7.42 -18.45
C GLN A 380 11.60 -6.91 -18.55
N LEU A 381 11.39 -5.69 -19.04
CA LEU A 381 10.05 -5.13 -19.22
C LEU A 381 9.28 -5.88 -20.34
N GLU A 382 9.95 -6.26 -21.43
CA GLU A 382 9.37 -7.08 -22.49
C GLU A 382 8.93 -8.46 -21.95
N GLN A 383 9.81 -9.14 -21.20
CA GLN A 383 9.47 -10.42 -20.57
C GLN A 383 8.33 -10.25 -19.56
N SER A 384 8.39 -9.24 -18.69
CA SER A 384 7.34 -8.94 -17.72
C SER A 384 5.98 -8.69 -18.40
N HIS A 385 5.97 -8.00 -19.53
CA HIS A 385 4.75 -7.78 -20.30
C HIS A 385 4.16 -9.08 -20.85
N LEU A 386 4.98 -9.95 -21.41
CA LEU A 386 4.55 -11.27 -21.92
C LEU A 386 4.01 -12.14 -20.78
N ASP A 387 4.71 -12.20 -19.65
CA ASP A 387 4.28 -12.97 -18.48
C ASP A 387 2.96 -12.44 -17.90
N TYR A 388 2.80 -11.12 -17.85
CA TYR A 388 1.57 -10.49 -17.39
C TYR A 388 0.37 -10.87 -18.27
N MET A 389 0.54 -10.78 -19.60
CA MET A 389 -0.49 -11.16 -20.58
C MET A 389 -0.88 -12.64 -20.45
N GLN A 390 0.11 -13.54 -20.32
CA GLN A 390 -0.13 -14.97 -20.14
C GLN A 390 -0.85 -15.26 -18.82
N ASN A 391 -0.45 -14.63 -17.73
CA ASN A 391 -1.08 -14.79 -16.42
C ASN A 391 -2.53 -14.33 -16.43
N LEU A 392 -2.84 -13.21 -17.08
CA LEU A 392 -4.22 -12.75 -17.24
C LEU A 392 -5.07 -13.74 -18.03
N ARG A 393 -4.57 -14.28 -19.14
CA ARG A 393 -5.29 -15.30 -19.94
C ARG A 393 -5.58 -16.55 -19.12
N LYS A 394 -4.60 -17.03 -18.30
CA LYS A 394 -4.80 -18.17 -17.41
C LYS A 394 -5.91 -17.87 -16.38
N LYS A 395 -5.89 -16.69 -15.74
CA LYS A 395 -6.94 -16.26 -14.78
C LYS A 395 -8.32 -16.22 -15.43
N VAL A 396 -8.44 -15.71 -16.65
CA VAL A 396 -9.71 -15.72 -17.41
C VAL A 396 -10.21 -17.13 -17.65
N THR A 397 -9.32 -18.05 -18.11
CA THR A 397 -9.70 -19.45 -18.36
C THR A 397 -10.17 -20.12 -17.06
N GLN A 398 -9.46 -19.90 -15.93
CA GLN A 398 -9.85 -20.41 -14.61
C GLN A 398 -11.20 -19.85 -14.17
N PHE A 399 -11.38 -18.54 -14.24
CA PHE A 399 -12.63 -17.89 -13.84
C PHE A 399 -13.83 -18.35 -14.68
N ASN A 400 -13.69 -18.46 -16.00
CA ASN A 400 -14.78 -18.88 -16.88
C ASN A 400 -15.22 -20.35 -16.65
N ALA A 401 -14.36 -21.19 -16.05
CA ALA A 401 -14.73 -22.54 -15.66
C ALA A 401 -15.54 -22.61 -14.35
N GLN A 402 -15.40 -21.62 -13.45
CA GLN A 402 -15.98 -21.64 -12.10
C GLN A 402 -17.54 -21.74 -12.07
N PRO A 403 -18.31 -21.01 -12.91
CA PRO A 403 -19.77 -21.10 -12.86
C PRO A 403 -20.27 -22.53 -13.11
N THR A 404 -19.68 -23.26 -14.08
CA THR A 404 -20.02 -24.65 -14.37
C THR A 404 -19.62 -25.56 -13.21
N GLN A 405 -18.40 -25.40 -12.68
CA GLN A 405 -17.93 -26.20 -11.55
C GLN A 405 -18.80 -26.00 -10.31
N CYS A 406 -19.28 -24.78 -10.03
CA CYS A 406 -20.23 -24.52 -8.94
C CYS A 406 -21.58 -25.21 -9.17
N LYS A 407 -22.12 -25.17 -10.39
CA LYS A 407 -23.37 -25.87 -10.75
C LYS A 407 -23.25 -27.41 -10.59
N ASP A 408 -22.13 -27.98 -11.06
CA ASP A 408 -21.87 -29.40 -10.96
C ASP A 408 -21.68 -29.84 -9.50
N ALA A 409 -20.96 -29.04 -8.68
CA ALA A 409 -20.78 -29.32 -7.25
C ALA A 409 -22.10 -29.22 -6.46
N LEU A 410 -22.97 -28.27 -6.80
CA LEU A 410 -24.32 -28.19 -6.22
C LEU A 410 -25.13 -29.43 -6.56
N ARG A 411 -25.12 -29.83 -7.83
CA ARG A 411 -25.86 -31.04 -8.27
C ARG A 411 -25.31 -32.31 -7.60
N ALA A 412 -23.98 -32.43 -7.47
CA ALA A 412 -23.36 -33.53 -6.75
C ALA A 412 -23.76 -33.58 -5.28
N GLN A 413 -23.84 -32.42 -4.62
CA GLN A 413 -24.34 -32.31 -3.25
C GLN A 413 -25.80 -32.77 -3.13
N GLU A 414 -26.69 -32.34 -4.02
CA GLU A 414 -28.10 -32.75 -4.03
C GLU A 414 -28.22 -34.28 -4.14
N ILE A 415 -27.53 -34.90 -5.11
CA ILE A 415 -27.51 -36.35 -5.34
C ILE A 415 -26.97 -37.07 -4.09
N ALA A 416 -25.89 -36.61 -3.50
CA ALA A 416 -25.28 -37.26 -2.33
C ALA A 416 -26.18 -37.21 -1.10
N VAL A 417 -26.90 -36.05 -0.90
CA VAL A 417 -27.91 -35.92 0.18
C VAL A 417 -29.07 -36.90 -0.05
N GLU A 418 -29.64 -36.94 -1.23
CA GLU A 418 -30.73 -37.85 -1.57
C GLU A 418 -30.32 -39.33 -1.39
N ARG A 419 -29.13 -39.70 -1.87
CA ARG A 419 -28.54 -41.05 -1.69
C ARG A 419 -28.36 -41.41 -0.23
N TYR A 420 -27.85 -40.49 0.60
CA TYR A 420 -27.72 -40.73 2.05
C TYR A 420 -29.11 -40.98 2.69
N GLU A 421 -30.14 -40.18 2.38
CA GLU A 421 -31.49 -40.36 2.91
C GLU A 421 -32.10 -41.71 2.52
N ILE A 422 -31.94 -42.18 1.28
CA ILE A 422 -32.38 -43.49 0.83
C ILE A 422 -31.62 -44.57 1.56
N THR A 423 -30.31 -44.47 1.66
CA THR A 423 -29.42 -45.46 2.30
C THR A 423 -29.75 -45.56 3.80
N ARG A 424 -30.00 -44.45 4.48
CA ARG A 424 -30.39 -44.42 5.89
C ARG A 424 -31.69 -45.19 6.12
N LYS A 425 -32.76 -44.97 5.30
CA LYS A 425 -34.01 -45.70 5.38
C LYS A 425 -33.84 -47.21 5.15
N ARG A 426 -32.98 -47.60 4.19
CA ARG A 426 -32.66 -49.02 3.94
C ARG A 426 -31.94 -49.67 5.10
N TYR A 427 -31.04 -48.95 5.77
CA TYR A 427 -30.37 -49.43 6.98
C TYR A 427 -31.35 -49.61 8.12
N GLU A 428 -32.25 -48.64 8.34
CA GLU A 428 -33.33 -48.75 9.35
C GLU A 428 -34.21 -49.97 9.10
N ALA A 429 -34.50 -50.30 7.84
CA ALA A 429 -35.24 -51.50 7.44
C ALA A 429 -34.39 -52.82 7.52
N GLY A 430 -33.10 -52.73 7.80
CA GLY A 430 -32.21 -53.91 7.89
C GLY A 430 -31.75 -54.49 6.55
N ALA A 431 -31.90 -53.72 5.47
CA ALA A 431 -31.61 -54.21 4.13
C ALA A 431 -30.13 -53.98 3.68
N ILE A 432 -29.32 -53.22 4.45
CA ILE A 432 -27.94 -52.92 4.13
C ILE A 432 -27.07 -52.90 5.38
N SER A 433 -25.72 -52.92 5.18
CA SER A 433 -24.72 -52.90 6.24
C SER A 433 -24.43 -51.49 6.78
N VAL A 434 -23.88 -51.41 7.99
CA VAL A 434 -23.33 -50.18 8.59
C VAL A 434 -22.24 -49.55 7.71
N THR A 435 -21.45 -50.35 7.03
CA THR A 435 -20.37 -49.89 6.15
C THR A 435 -20.93 -49.10 4.96
N GLU A 436 -22.02 -49.60 4.33
CA GLU A 436 -22.66 -48.93 3.21
C GLU A 436 -23.27 -47.57 3.65
N LEU A 437 -23.91 -47.55 4.83
CA LEU A 437 -24.42 -46.29 5.43
C LEU A 437 -23.31 -45.26 5.68
N ASN A 438 -22.18 -45.72 6.29
CA ASN A 438 -21.03 -44.84 6.56
C ASN A 438 -20.43 -44.25 5.27
N THR A 439 -20.35 -45.08 4.21
CA THR A 439 -19.84 -44.59 2.89
C THR A 439 -20.76 -43.52 2.32
N ALA A 440 -22.07 -43.74 2.31
CA ALA A 440 -23.04 -42.75 1.81
C ALA A 440 -22.99 -41.45 2.63
N GLN A 441 -22.78 -41.51 3.94
CA GLN A 441 -22.61 -40.34 4.79
C GLN A 441 -21.33 -39.56 4.45
N GLN A 442 -20.19 -40.24 4.33
CA GLN A 442 -18.92 -39.60 3.98
C GLN A 442 -19.01 -38.90 2.60
N GLU A 443 -19.66 -39.56 1.64
CA GLU A 443 -19.89 -38.94 0.32
C GLU A 443 -20.77 -37.68 0.41
N MET A 444 -21.83 -37.71 1.21
CA MET A 444 -22.67 -36.53 1.45
C MET A 444 -21.90 -35.38 2.11
N GLU A 445 -21.13 -35.65 3.15
CA GLU A 445 -20.31 -34.68 3.86
C GLU A 445 -19.25 -34.09 2.93
N SER A 446 -18.57 -34.92 2.15
CA SER A 446 -17.58 -34.50 1.15
C SER A 446 -18.20 -33.62 0.06
N ALA A 447 -19.37 -33.99 -0.48
CA ALA A 447 -20.06 -33.21 -1.50
C ALA A 447 -20.51 -31.83 -1.00
N LYS A 448 -20.99 -31.73 0.25
CA LYS A 448 -21.32 -30.43 0.88
C LYS A 448 -20.09 -29.55 1.04
N ALA A 449 -18.97 -30.10 1.55
CA ALA A 449 -17.72 -29.38 1.69
C ALA A 449 -17.18 -28.91 0.34
N GLN A 450 -17.27 -29.76 -0.70
CA GLN A 450 -16.85 -29.43 -2.06
C GLN A 450 -17.65 -28.28 -2.64
N TYR A 451 -18.98 -28.22 -2.45
CA TYR A 451 -19.79 -27.11 -2.93
C TYR A 451 -19.38 -25.79 -2.29
N ILE A 452 -19.17 -25.73 -0.96
CA ILE A 452 -18.72 -24.52 -0.27
C ILE A 452 -17.32 -24.10 -0.78
N SER A 453 -16.44 -25.07 -1.02
CA SER A 453 -15.11 -24.84 -1.57
C SER A 453 -15.17 -24.24 -2.98
N GLN A 454 -16.06 -24.71 -3.85
CA GLN A 454 -16.25 -24.15 -5.19
C GLN A 454 -16.83 -22.74 -5.15
N LEU A 455 -17.78 -22.45 -4.24
CA LEU A 455 -18.27 -21.09 -4.01
C LEU A 455 -17.14 -20.15 -3.56
N SER A 456 -16.30 -20.61 -2.65
CA SER A 456 -15.11 -19.86 -2.20
C SER A 456 -14.17 -19.56 -3.37
N SER A 457 -13.88 -20.57 -4.19
CA SER A 457 -13.00 -20.43 -5.35
C SER A 457 -13.56 -19.44 -6.37
N PHE A 458 -14.86 -19.53 -6.68
CA PHE A 458 -15.53 -18.59 -7.58
C PHE A 458 -15.37 -17.14 -7.13
N TRP A 459 -15.67 -16.82 -5.87
CA TRP A 459 -15.60 -15.46 -5.38
C TRP A 459 -14.16 -14.95 -5.26
N ASN A 460 -13.21 -15.81 -4.87
CA ASN A 460 -11.80 -15.45 -4.86
C ASN A 460 -11.25 -15.17 -6.26
N ASP A 461 -11.61 -15.99 -7.25
CA ASP A 461 -11.21 -15.77 -8.65
C ASP A 461 -11.86 -14.51 -9.21
N TYR A 462 -13.14 -14.25 -8.89
CA TYR A 462 -13.85 -13.03 -9.26
C TYR A 462 -13.16 -11.76 -8.75
N TYR A 463 -12.86 -11.70 -7.44
CA TYR A 463 -12.18 -10.55 -6.86
C TYR A 463 -10.72 -10.43 -7.30
N THR A 464 -10.06 -11.57 -7.59
CA THR A 464 -8.72 -11.57 -8.18
C THR A 464 -8.72 -10.99 -9.59
N LEU A 465 -9.75 -11.26 -10.38
CA LEU A 465 -9.94 -10.67 -11.70
C LEU A 465 -10.27 -9.17 -11.60
N GLN A 466 -11.14 -8.78 -10.67
CA GLN A 466 -11.41 -7.37 -10.35
C GLN A 466 -10.14 -6.62 -9.98
N LYS A 467 -9.31 -7.18 -9.11
CA LYS A 467 -8.01 -6.60 -8.72
C LYS A 467 -7.10 -6.41 -9.94
N ALA A 468 -7.01 -7.42 -10.81
CA ALA A 468 -6.12 -7.39 -11.97
C ALA A 468 -6.55 -6.33 -13.00
N THR A 469 -7.85 -6.05 -13.10
CA THR A 469 -8.42 -5.14 -14.11
C THR A 469 -8.88 -3.81 -13.54
N LEU A 470 -8.99 -3.69 -12.22
CA LEU A 470 -9.66 -2.59 -11.52
C LEU A 470 -11.04 -2.28 -12.11
N HIS A 471 -11.75 -3.35 -12.52
CA HIS A 471 -13.06 -3.31 -13.17
C HIS A 471 -14.00 -4.33 -12.54
N ASP A 472 -15.21 -3.92 -12.23
CA ASP A 472 -16.27 -4.80 -11.74
C ASP A 472 -17.02 -5.39 -12.95
N TRP A 473 -16.89 -6.69 -13.13
CA TRP A 473 -17.48 -7.42 -14.27
C TRP A 473 -18.98 -7.67 -14.14
N GLN A 474 -19.53 -7.53 -12.92
CA GLN A 474 -20.96 -7.65 -12.66
C GLN A 474 -21.69 -6.33 -12.98
N SER A 475 -21.21 -5.22 -12.45
CA SER A 475 -21.78 -3.88 -12.70
C SER A 475 -21.26 -3.25 -14.01
N LYS A 476 -20.26 -3.84 -14.65
CA LYS A 476 -19.59 -3.35 -15.86
C LYS A 476 -19.02 -1.94 -15.72
N SER A 477 -18.54 -1.59 -14.52
CA SER A 477 -17.98 -0.28 -14.18
C SER A 477 -16.53 -0.39 -13.73
N ASP A 478 -15.73 0.64 -14.02
CA ASP A 478 -14.37 0.73 -13.51
C ASP A 478 -14.43 1.09 -12.01
N LEU A 479 -13.54 0.48 -11.22
CA LEU A 479 -13.44 0.76 -9.79
C LEU A 479 -12.83 2.14 -9.59
N THR A 480 -13.57 3.03 -8.94
CA THR A 480 -13.15 4.40 -8.66
C THR A 480 -13.27 4.72 -7.17
N VAL A 481 -12.41 5.60 -6.69
CA VAL A 481 -12.42 6.09 -5.31
C VAL A 481 -12.37 7.61 -5.35
N ASP A 482 -13.09 8.26 -4.44
CA ASP A 482 -12.95 9.69 -4.21
C ASP A 482 -11.70 9.97 -3.37
N PHE A 483 -10.59 10.22 -4.06
CA PHE A 483 -9.29 10.50 -3.44
C PHE A 483 -9.28 11.83 -2.66
N GLU A 484 -10.16 12.79 -2.99
CA GLU A 484 -10.21 14.05 -2.26
C GLU A 484 -10.78 13.87 -0.85
N SER A 485 -11.73 12.95 -0.68
CA SER A 485 -12.30 12.63 0.63
C SER A 485 -11.29 11.93 1.56
N LEU A 486 -10.30 11.22 1.01
CA LEU A 486 -9.28 10.52 1.79
C LEU A 486 -8.25 11.45 2.42
N ILE A 487 -8.10 12.66 1.86
CA ILE A 487 -7.05 13.61 2.20
C ILE A 487 -7.55 14.62 3.27
N LYS A 488 -8.84 14.75 3.40
CA LYS A 488 -9.50 15.57 4.43
C LYS A 488 -9.50 14.86 5.79
#